data_5ce223903be1f815e8a88a8404f70a6b
#
_entry.id   5ce223903be1f815e8a88a8404f70a6b
#
_cell.length_a   1.000
_cell.length_b   1.000
_cell.length_c   1.000
_cell.angle_alpha   90.00
_cell.angle_beta   90.00
_cell.angle_gamma   90.00
#
_symmetry.space_group_name_H-M   'P 1'
#
loop_
_entity.id
_entity.type
_entity.pdbx_description
1 polymer ?
#
loop_
_entity_poly.entity_id
_entity_poly.type
_entity_poly.pdbx_seq_one_letter_code
_entity_poly.pdbx_strand_id
1 'polypeptide(L)'
;MIQPDKYILSASILAADFSNLSNNIKDLKKFGCKEIHYDVMDGEFVEEISMGPIILNSIKKHIDLPVDVHLMVKNPEKNVEQFSKLNVEVITFHYESTNDHKSIIELIKSKNIKVGVAIN
;
A
#
# COMPACT_ATOMS: atom_id res chain seq x y z
N MET A 1 11.40 -25.31 -9.06
CA MET A 1 12.21 -24.36 -8.28
C MET A 1 11.79 -22.94 -8.66
N ILE A 2 11.35 -22.15 -7.69
CA ILE A 2 10.99 -20.75 -7.92
C ILE A 2 12.30 -19.99 -8.16
N GLN A 3 12.42 -19.32 -9.32
CA GLN A 3 13.58 -18.47 -9.60
C GLN A 3 13.41 -17.15 -8.84
N PRO A 4 14.26 -16.82 -7.86
CA PRO A 4 14.05 -15.67 -6.93
C PRO A 4 13.98 -14.31 -7.65
N ASP A 5 14.60 -14.20 -8.83
CA ASP A 5 14.65 -12.94 -9.58
C ASP A 5 13.44 -12.72 -10.52
N LYS A 6 12.59 -13.72 -10.65
CA LYS A 6 11.42 -13.67 -11.54
C LYS A 6 10.16 -13.11 -10.84
N TYR A 7 10.14 -13.10 -9.50
CA TYR A 7 8.98 -12.73 -8.71
C TYR A 7 9.34 -11.67 -7.69
N ILE A 8 8.40 -10.77 -7.42
CA ILE A 8 8.47 -9.81 -6.32
C ILE A 8 7.68 -10.42 -5.17
N LEU A 9 8.37 -10.65 -4.04
CA LEU A 9 7.71 -11.01 -2.79
C LEU A 9 7.32 -9.72 -2.07
N SER A 10 6.02 -9.43 -2.03
CA SER A 10 5.44 -8.30 -1.32
C SER A 10 4.82 -8.80 -0.01
N ALA A 11 5.27 -8.26 1.12
CA ALA A 11 4.81 -8.68 2.43
C ALA A 11 3.71 -7.74 2.93
N SER A 12 2.49 -8.27 3.16
CA SER A 12 1.45 -7.53 3.85
C SER A 12 1.81 -7.38 5.33
N ILE A 13 1.90 -6.15 5.79
CA ILE A 13 2.18 -5.85 7.19
C ILE A 13 0.91 -5.86 8.06
N LEU A 14 -0.25 -6.09 7.48
CA LEU A 14 -1.52 -6.21 8.21
C LEU A 14 -1.50 -7.38 9.20
N ALA A 15 -0.73 -8.43 8.90
CA ALA A 15 -0.56 -9.60 9.77
C ALA A 15 0.53 -9.44 10.85
N ALA A 16 1.22 -8.29 10.89
CA ALA A 16 2.27 -8.04 11.87
C ALA A 16 1.71 -7.69 13.25
N ASP A 17 2.54 -7.84 14.28
CA ASP A 17 2.23 -7.30 15.60
C ASP A 17 2.40 -5.78 15.62
N PHE A 18 1.28 -5.06 15.64
CA PHE A 18 1.25 -3.59 15.60
C PHE A 18 1.88 -2.95 16.85
N SER A 19 1.93 -3.66 17.98
CA SER A 19 2.60 -3.18 19.19
C SER A 19 4.13 -3.16 19.05
N ASN A 20 4.67 -3.90 18.06
CA ASN A 20 6.10 -4.03 17.79
C ASN A 20 6.43 -3.97 16.30
N LEU A 21 5.68 -3.16 15.55
CA LEU A 21 5.68 -3.16 14.08
C LEU A 21 7.08 -2.90 13.49
N SER A 22 7.81 -1.91 13.96
CA SER A 22 9.14 -1.59 13.45
C SER A 22 10.14 -2.75 13.57
N ASN A 23 10.08 -3.52 14.63
CA ASN A 23 10.91 -4.72 14.81
C ASN A 23 10.48 -5.87 13.90
N ASN A 24 9.17 -6.03 13.66
CA ASN A 24 8.64 -7.07 12.77
C ASN A 24 9.03 -6.83 11.31
N ILE A 25 9.08 -5.56 10.86
CA ILE A 25 9.30 -5.23 9.45
C ILE A 25 10.78 -5.04 9.07
N LYS A 26 11.65 -4.69 10.03
CA LYS A 26 13.07 -4.36 9.75
C LYS A 26 13.84 -5.47 9.04
N ASP A 27 13.46 -6.71 9.27
CA ASP A 27 14.17 -7.89 8.76
C ASP A 27 13.54 -8.47 7.47
N LEU A 28 12.42 -7.92 7.01
CA LEU A 28 11.73 -8.42 5.81
C LEU A 28 12.66 -8.53 4.59
N LYS A 29 13.54 -7.54 4.39
CA LYS A 29 14.51 -7.54 3.30
C LYS A 29 15.47 -8.74 3.39
N LYS A 30 15.89 -9.13 4.59
CA LYS A 30 16.77 -10.30 4.83
C LYS A 30 16.06 -11.61 4.47
N PHE A 31 14.73 -11.67 4.59
CA PHE A 31 13.92 -12.82 4.23
C PHE A 31 13.50 -12.84 2.76
N GLY A 32 14.06 -11.95 1.93
CA GLY A 32 13.83 -11.92 0.49
C GLY A 32 12.63 -11.09 0.06
N CYS A 33 11.98 -10.37 0.96
CA CYS A 33 10.94 -9.42 0.57
C CYS A 33 11.56 -8.26 -0.23
N LYS A 34 10.90 -7.91 -1.33
CA LYS A 34 11.33 -6.82 -2.22
C LYS A 34 10.40 -5.62 -2.14
N GLU A 35 9.25 -5.78 -1.49
CA GLU A 35 8.21 -4.76 -1.39
C GLU A 35 7.36 -4.98 -0.13
N ILE A 36 6.78 -3.92 0.38
CA ILE A 36 5.76 -3.97 1.45
C ILE A 36 4.39 -3.70 0.84
N HIS A 37 3.44 -4.55 1.17
CA HIS A 37 2.03 -4.34 0.88
C HIS A 37 1.34 -3.67 2.08
N TYR A 38 0.78 -2.48 1.84
CA TYR A 38 0.20 -1.62 2.87
C TYR A 38 -1.31 -1.51 2.70
N ASP A 39 -2.06 -2.30 3.45
CA ASP A 39 -3.52 -2.41 3.37
C ASP A 39 -4.20 -1.29 4.16
N VAL A 40 -4.90 -0.39 3.45
CA VAL A 40 -5.64 0.74 4.00
C VAL A 40 -7.12 0.46 3.96
N MET A 41 -7.75 0.40 5.12
CA MET A 41 -9.16 0.07 5.31
C MET A 41 -9.86 1.19 6.11
N ASP A 42 -11.03 1.63 5.66
CA ASP A 42 -11.73 2.81 6.18
C ASP A 42 -12.97 2.52 7.04
N GLY A 43 -13.39 1.25 7.13
CA GLY A 43 -14.62 0.86 7.83
C GLY A 43 -15.90 1.20 7.06
N GLU A 44 -15.82 1.66 5.80
CA GLU A 44 -16.95 1.94 4.92
C GLU A 44 -16.97 1.04 3.69
N PHE A 45 -15.85 0.96 2.98
CA PHE A 45 -15.68 0.07 1.83
C PHE A 45 -15.52 -1.38 2.26
N VAL A 46 -14.84 -1.59 3.38
CA VAL A 46 -14.72 -2.85 4.13
C VAL A 46 -15.10 -2.61 5.59
N GLU A 47 -15.41 -3.66 6.33
CA GLU A 47 -15.88 -3.53 7.73
C GLU A 47 -14.76 -3.12 8.69
N GLU A 48 -13.52 -3.53 8.41
CA GLU A 48 -12.37 -3.23 9.25
C GLU A 48 -11.86 -1.80 9.02
N ILE A 49 -11.18 -1.28 10.03
CA ILE A 49 -10.34 -0.08 9.98
C ILE A 49 -8.90 -0.51 10.23
N SER A 50 -7.97 -0.14 9.38
CA SER A 50 -6.57 -0.52 9.55
C SER A 50 -5.64 0.66 9.83
N MET A 51 -4.88 1.08 8.86
CA MET A 51 -3.78 2.04 8.99
C MET A 51 -3.91 3.17 7.99
N GLY A 52 -3.54 4.36 8.43
CA GLY A 52 -3.51 5.56 7.59
C GLY A 52 -2.08 6.03 7.26
N PRO A 53 -1.96 7.20 6.59
CA PRO A 53 -0.67 7.76 6.19
C PRO A 53 0.26 8.10 7.36
N ILE A 54 -0.26 8.37 8.55
CA ILE A 54 0.55 8.66 9.75
C ILE A 54 1.41 7.46 10.14
N ILE A 55 0.84 6.26 10.12
CA ILE A 55 1.55 5.02 10.45
C ILE A 55 2.59 4.73 9.37
N LEU A 56 2.24 4.85 8.08
CA LEU A 56 3.19 4.65 6.99
C LEU A 56 4.38 5.60 7.10
N ASN A 57 4.14 6.88 7.36
CA ASN A 57 5.21 7.86 7.55
C ASN A 57 6.16 7.51 8.71
N SER A 58 5.63 6.90 9.77
CA SER A 58 6.43 6.45 10.92
C SER A 58 7.30 5.24 10.55
N ILE A 59 6.71 4.22 9.95
CA ILE A 59 7.44 2.98 9.64
C ILE A 59 8.47 3.16 8.52
N LYS A 60 8.25 4.07 7.57
CA LYS A 60 9.21 4.38 6.50
C LYS A 60 10.57 4.84 6.98
N LYS A 61 10.68 5.29 8.21
CA LYS A 61 11.97 5.60 8.87
C LYS A 61 12.78 4.36 9.22
N HIS A 62 12.16 3.20 9.24
CA HIS A 62 12.74 1.93 9.67
C HIS A 62 12.85 0.90 8.55
N ILE A 63 12.34 1.20 7.37
CA ILE A 63 12.33 0.30 6.22
C ILE A 63 12.96 0.97 4.99
N ASP A 64 13.68 0.16 4.24
CA ASP A 64 14.28 0.53 2.94
C ASP A 64 13.72 -0.43 1.86
N LEU A 65 12.40 -0.47 1.75
CA LEU A 65 11.67 -1.25 0.76
C LEU A 65 10.62 -0.37 0.07
N PRO A 66 10.38 -0.55 -1.22
CA PRO A 66 9.25 0.04 -1.91
C PRO A 66 7.93 -0.30 -1.20
N VAL A 67 6.94 0.56 -1.32
CA VAL A 67 5.62 0.35 -0.72
C VAL A 67 4.55 0.36 -1.80
N ASP A 68 3.78 -0.70 -1.86
CA ASP A 68 2.51 -0.80 -2.57
C ASP A 68 1.37 -0.49 -1.60
N VAL A 69 0.67 0.61 -1.82
CA VAL A 69 -0.48 1.02 -1.00
C VAL A 69 -1.76 0.47 -1.62
N HIS A 70 -2.44 -0.41 -0.91
CA HIS A 70 -3.72 -0.99 -1.32
C HIS A 70 -4.87 -0.27 -0.61
N LEU A 71 -5.63 0.52 -1.38
CA LEU A 71 -6.73 1.33 -0.88
C LEU A 71 -8.06 0.56 -0.93
N MET A 72 -8.47 0.01 0.19
CA MET A 72 -9.81 -0.54 0.42
C MET A 72 -10.67 0.53 1.09
N VAL A 73 -10.89 1.62 0.38
CA VAL A 73 -11.56 2.81 0.87
C VAL A 73 -12.59 3.32 -0.15
N LYS A 74 -13.62 3.95 0.35
CA LYS A 74 -14.63 4.60 -0.47
C LYS A 74 -14.11 5.97 -0.92
N ASN A 75 -14.31 6.31 -2.20
CA ASN A 75 -13.86 7.57 -2.80
C ASN A 75 -12.36 7.82 -2.55
N PRO A 76 -11.46 7.10 -3.24
CA PRO A 76 -10.03 7.03 -2.91
C PRO A 76 -9.21 8.30 -3.20
N GLU A 77 -9.78 9.34 -3.85
CA GLU A 77 -9.09 10.54 -4.30
C GLU A 77 -8.27 11.21 -3.19
N LYS A 78 -8.91 11.42 -2.03
CA LYS A 78 -8.26 12.04 -0.86
C LYS A 78 -7.10 11.19 -0.34
N ASN A 79 -7.27 9.87 -0.35
CA ASN A 79 -6.23 8.94 0.08
C ASN A 79 -5.06 8.94 -0.89
N VAL A 80 -5.32 8.97 -2.20
CA VAL A 80 -4.27 9.12 -3.23
C VAL A 80 -3.43 10.38 -2.97
N GLU A 81 -4.07 11.53 -2.72
CA GLU A 81 -3.37 12.77 -2.42
C GLU A 81 -2.53 12.71 -1.13
N GLN A 82 -2.99 11.98 -0.12
CA GLN A 82 -2.25 11.83 1.13
C GLN A 82 -1.05 10.90 0.99
N PHE A 83 -1.26 9.72 0.40
CA PHE A 83 -0.21 8.71 0.26
C PHE A 83 0.84 9.08 -0.78
N SER A 84 0.47 9.83 -1.83
CA SER A 84 1.43 10.29 -2.85
C SER A 84 2.56 11.16 -2.28
N LYS A 85 2.35 11.79 -1.13
CA LYS A 85 3.36 12.61 -0.44
C LYS A 85 4.39 11.78 0.33
N LEU A 86 4.17 10.46 0.44
CA LEU A 86 5.00 9.57 1.26
C LEU A 86 6.00 8.73 0.42
N ASN A 87 6.23 9.10 -0.84
CA ASN A 87 7.16 8.39 -1.72
C ASN A 87 6.85 6.88 -1.77
N VAL A 88 5.65 6.54 -2.19
CA VAL A 88 5.19 5.16 -2.42
C VAL A 88 5.41 4.77 -3.88
N GLU A 89 5.62 3.48 -4.14
CA GLU A 89 5.92 2.96 -5.48
C GLU A 89 4.65 2.71 -6.29
N VAL A 90 3.63 2.16 -5.65
CA VAL A 90 2.35 1.78 -6.28
C VAL A 90 1.21 2.25 -5.41
N ILE A 91 0.12 2.67 -6.02
CA ILE A 91 -1.19 2.83 -5.37
C ILE A 91 -2.19 1.98 -6.13
N THR A 92 -2.76 1.01 -5.43
CA THR A 92 -3.81 0.12 -5.92
C THR A 92 -5.15 0.55 -5.32
N PHE A 93 -6.16 0.78 -6.14
CA PHE A 93 -7.51 1.08 -5.71
C PHE A 93 -8.49 0.03 -6.24
N HIS A 94 -9.66 -0.11 -5.60
CA HIS A 94 -10.70 -1.02 -6.06
C HIS A 94 -11.56 -0.39 -7.14
N TYR A 95 -11.85 -1.17 -8.18
CA TYR A 95 -12.76 -0.79 -9.25
C TYR A 95 -14.11 -0.33 -8.70
N GLU A 96 -14.64 -1.03 -7.70
CA GLU A 96 -15.94 -0.76 -7.07
C GLU A 96 -15.96 0.46 -6.15
N SER A 97 -14.79 1.04 -5.83
CA SER A 97 -14.69 2.16 -4.87
C SER A 97 -14.99 3.54 -5.47
N THR A 98 -15.07 3.64 -6.79
CA THR A 98 -15.32 4.91 -7.51
C THR A 98 -16.13 4.66 -8.78
N ASN A 99 -16.83 5.69 -9.25
CA ASN A 99 -17.49 5.70 -10.57
C ASN A 99 -16.64 6.41 -11.65
N ASP A 100 -15.55 7.05 -11.27
CA ASP A 100 -14.65 7.77 -12.20
C ASP A 100 -13.23 7.20 -12.15
N HIS A 101 -13.09 5.97 -12.66
CA HIS A 101 -11.81 5.25 -12.71
C HIS A 101 -10.74 6.02 -13.47
N LYS A 102 -11.12 6.71 -14.56
CA LYS A 102 -10.18 7.46 -15.40
C LYS A 102 -9.51 8.57 -14.59
N SER A 103 -10.29 9.36 -13.88
CA SER A 103 -9.76 10.46 -13.05
C SER A 103 -8.82 9.96 -11.95
N ILE A 104 -9.14 8.83 -11.30
CA ILE A 104 -8.25 8.23 -10.29
C ILE A 104 -6.93 7.77 -10.91
N ILE A 105 -6.98 7.09 -12.05
CA ILE A 105 -5.78 6.64 -12.77
C ILE A 105 -4.91 7.84 -13.17
N GLU A 106 -5.51 8.87 -13.72
CA GLU A 106 -4.79 10.10 -14.11
C GLU A 106 -4.20 10.81 -12.90
N LEU A 107 -4.94 10.89 -11.79
CA LEU A 107 -4.47 11.47 -10.54
C LEU A 107 -3.22 10.73 -10.02
N ILE A 108 -3.25 9.40 -9.91
CA ILE A 108 -2.10 8.61 -9.45
C ILE A 108 -0.91 8.78 -10.39
N LYS A 109 -1.13 8.69 -11.71
CA LYS A 109 -0.07 8.87 -12.71
C LYS A 109 0.53 10.27 -12.68
N SER A 110 -0.26 11.30 -12.41
CA SER A 110 0.24 12.69 -12.27
C SER A 110 1.23 12.88 -11.14
N LYS A 111 1.21 11.97 -10.13
CA LYS A 111 2.17 11.94 -9.02
C LYS A 111 3.41 11.08 -9.33
N ASN A 112 3.55 10.58 -10.55
CA ASN A 112 4.63 9.67 -10.96
C ASN A 112 4.65 8.35 -10.17
N ILE A 113 3.47 7.83 -9.83
CA ILE A 113 3.26 6.60 -9.07
C ILE A 113 2.62 5.56 -9.99
N LYS A 114 2.99 4.29 -9.84
CA LYS A 114 2.37 3.18 -10.57
C LYS A 114 0.94 2.94 -10.09
N VAL A 115 0.06 2.57 -11.00
CA VAL A 115 -1.36 2.33 -10.72
C VAL A 115 -1.65 0.84 -10.70
N GLY A 116 -2.27 0.37 -9.63
CA GLY A 116 -2.93 -0.92 -9.53
C GLY A 116 -4.46 -0.76 -9.50
N VAL A 117 -5.17 -1.74 -10.05
CA VAL A 117 -6.63 -1.84 -9.94
C VAL A 117 -6.98 -3.21 -9.40
N ALA A 118 -7.69 -3.24 -8.29
CA ALA A 118 -8.22 -4.45 -7.68
C ALA A 118 -9.73 -4.58 -7.95
N ILE A 119 -10.21 -5.79 -7.96
CA ILE A 119 -11.64 -6.15 -8.10
C ILE A 119 -12.02 -7.11 -6.97
N ASN A 120 -13.23 -7.00 -6.45
CA ASN A 120 -13.81 -7.95 -5.49
C ASN A 120 -14.40 -9.18 -6.19
#